data_0122f008963551deb3b2df5aad7ebcc1
#
_entry.id   0122f008963551deb3b2df5aad7ebcc1
#
_cell.length_a   1.000
_cell.length_b   1.000
_cell.length_c   1.000
_cell.angle_alpha   90.00
_cell.angle_beta   90.00
_cell.angle_gamma   90.00
#
_symmetry.space_group_name_H-M   'P 1'
#
loop_
_entity.id
_entity.type
_entity.pdbx_description
1 polymer ?
#
loop_
_entity_poly.entity_id
_entity_poly.type
_entity_poly.pdbx_seq_one_letter_code
_entity_poly.pdbx_strand_id
1 'polypeptide(L)'
;MKKFPVVLILLLGTLDVAPMLAQSPKYPPLNEYLMARDVEIALAKSAAPDYISGHATIKVFTASGFQTVHEGDNGFVCVVMRGFTGAPAFTPVQVRDYINYDAKTRAPICLDPQAARAVLPYYELRTKLGLEGKTAEQIAEGVQAAYVKGEIPKRPEVCFAYMWSADQVLGPTGHWHPHIMVYLPYYETLLGTKHPQSPLPSIGDDEGTAFAVGVIPVDDKLAIKARP
;
A
#
# COMPACT_ATOMS: atom_id res chain seq x y z
N MET A 1 -55.98 39.12 -49.75
CA MET A 1 -54.99 38.08 -49.30
C MET A 1 -54.00 38.81 -48.39
N LYS A 2 -54.12 38.65 -47.07
CA LYS A 2 -53.22 39.28 -46.07
C LYS A 2 -52.10 38.31 -45.73
N LYS A 3 -50.85 38.68 -46.02
CA LYS A 3 -49.65 37.91 -45.61
C LYS A 3 -49.25 38.27 -44.20
N PHE A 4 -49.23 37.30 -43.29
CA PHE A 4 -48.67 37.47 -41.94
C PHE A 4 -47.15 37.10 -41.99
N PRO A 5 -46.27 37.87 -41.34
CA PRO A 5 -44.88 37.50 -41.19
C PRO A 5 -44.71 36.48 -40.04
N VAL A 6 -44.03 35.39 -40.33
CA VAL A 6 -43.58 34.42 -39.28
C VAL A 6 -42.32 35.01 -38.63
N VAL A 7 -42.43 35.35 -37.36
CA VAL A 7 -41.26 35.72 -36.54
C VAL A 7 -40.68 34.46 -35.97
N LEU A 8 -39.48 34.09 -36.42
CA LEU A 8 -38.70 32.99 -35.86
C LEU A 8 -37.90 33.49 -34.65
N ILE A 9 -38.33 33.11 -33.45
CA ILE A 9 -37.60 33.40 -32.20
C ILE A 9 -36.54 32.32 -32.01
N LEU A 10 -35.27 32.67 -32.24
CA LEU A 10 -34.12 31.85 -31.86
C LEU A 10 -33.91 31.95 -30.32
N LEU A 11 -34.27 30.87 -29.61
CA LEU A 11 -33.88 30.69 -28.20
C LEU A 11 -32.41 30.27 -28.18
N LEU A 12 -31.51 31.19 -27.87
CA LEU A 12 -30.13 30.88 -27.49
C LEU A 12 -30.15 30.35 -26.05
N GLY A 13 -30.13 29.03 -25.88
CA GLY A 13 -29.91 28.40 -24.60
C GLY A 13 -28.45 28.58 -24.18
N THR A 14 -28.19 29.39 -23.18
CA THR A 14 -26.89 29.42 -22.50
C THR A 14 -26.74 28.13 -21.71
N LEU A 15 -25.83 27.27 -22.15
CA LEU A 15 -25.36 26.13 -21.37
C LEU A 15 -24.54 26.71 -20.20
N ASP A 16 -25.16 26.82 -19.02
CA ASP A 16 -24.45 27.01 -17.78
C ASP A 16 -23.59 25.78 -17.51
N VAL A 17 -22.32 25.84 -17.89
CA VAL A 17 -21.30 24.89 -17.45
C VAL A 17 -20.98 25.26 -16.01
N ALA A 18 -21.70 24.66 -15.05
CA ALA A 18 -21.33 24.74 -13.66
C ALA A 18 -19.89 24.26 -13.50
N PRO A 19 -18.99 25.02 -12.85
CA PRO A 19 -17.65 24.54 -12.58
C PRO A 19 -17.78 23.28 -11.70
N MET A 20 -17.34 22.13 -12.24
CA MET A 20 -17.13 20.94 -11.43
C MET A 20 -16.11 21.34 -10.36
N LEU A 21 -16.59 21.62 -9.15
CA LEU A 21 -15.73 21.77 -7.99
C LEU A 21 -14.97 20.43 -7.84
N ALA A 22 -13.72 20.44 -8.26
CA ALA A 22 -12.82 19.34 -8.00
C ALA A 22 -12.82 19.13 -6.48
N GLN A 23 -13.38 18.00 -6.02
CA GLN A 23 -13.32 17.65 -4.62
C GLN A 23 -11.85 17.61 -4.25
N SER A 24 -11.45 18.41 -3.28
CA SER A 24 -10.09 18.36 -2.74
C SER A 24 -9.77 16.90 -2.39
N PRO A 25 -8.59 16.40 -2.77
CA PRO A 25 -8.23 15.03 -2.47
C PRO A 25 -8.36 14.80 -0.97
N LYS A 26 -9.03 13.71 -0.57
CA LYS A 26 -9.24 13.31 0.83
C LYS A 26 -7.93 12.94 1.55
N TYR A 27 -6.78 13.15 0.93
CA TYR A 27 -5.48 12.75 1.44
C TYR A 27 -4.74 13.93 2.04
N PRO A 28 -4.00 13.69 3.13
CA PRO A 28 -2.99 14.63 3.57
C PRO A 28 -2.05 15.05 2.43
N PRO A 29 -1.46 16.24 2.48
CA PRO A 29 -0.46 16.68 1.51
C PRO A 29 0.73 15.72 1.46
N LEU A 30 1.31 15.54 0.28
CA LEU A 30 2.41 14.59 0.06
C LEU A 30 3.60 14.77 1.02
N ASN A 31 3.91 16.00 1.38
CA ASN A 31 5.01 16.29 2.31
C ASN A 31 4.83 15.66 3.71
N GLU A 32 3.60 15.40 4.14
CA GLU A 32 3.33 14.70 5.40
C GLU A 32 3.70 13.21 5.37
N TYR A 33 3.74 12.62 4.18
CA TYR A 33 4.16 11.23 3.99
C TYR A 33 5.68 11.07 3.88
N LEU A 34 6.41 12.14 3.58
CA LEU A 34 7.85 12.09 3.41
C LEU A 34 8.56 12.01 4.76
N MET A 35 9.73 11.41 4.76
CA MET A 35 10.63 11.30 5.91
C MET A 35 12.03 11.81 5.52
N ALA A 36 12.81 12.22 6.51
CA ALA A 36 14.23 12.42 6.30
C ALA A 36 14.86 11.10 5.86
N ARG A 37 15.71 11.14 4.83
CA ARG A 37 16.25 9.95 4.17
C ARG A 37 16.91 8.98 5.15
N ASP A 38 17.78 9.50 6.03
CA ASP A 38 18.53 8.65 6.95
C ASP A 38 17.61 8.01 8.01
N VAL A 39 16.59 8.75 8.45
CA VAL A 39 15.55 8.23 9.37
C VAL A 39 14.75 7.11 8.70
N GLU A 40 14.39 7.26 7.43
CA GLU A 40 13.66 6.24 6.70
C GLU A 40 14.51 5.00 6.43
N ILE A 41 15.80 5.16 6.10
CA ILE A 41 16.73 4.04 5.95
C ILE A 41 16.84 3.25 7.25
N ALA A 42 17.03 3.94 8.39
CA ALA A 42 17.13 3.30 9.69
C ALA A 42 15.85 2.53 10.05
N LEU A 43 14.69 3.14 9.77
CA LEU A 43 13.39 2.51 10.01
C LEU A 43 13.17 1.30 9.08
N ALA A 44 13.53 1.38 7.81
CA ALA A 44 13.43 0.26 6.88
C ALA A 44 14.30 -0.93 7.35
N LYS A 45 15.54 -0.67 7.79
CA LYS A 45 16.43 -1.71 8.30
C LYS A 45 15.91 -2.37 9.58
N SER A 46 15.21 -1.63 10.44
CA SER A 46 14.65 -2.22 11.67
C SER A 46 13.52 -3.24 11.43
N ALA A 47 13.06 -3.39 10.18
CA ALA A 47 12.05 -4.38 9.84
C ALA A 47 12.52 -5.82 9.96
N ALA A 48 13.83 -6.09 9.91
CA ALA A 48 14.39 -7.44 9.97
C ALA A 48 15.69 -7.48 10.80
N PRO A 49 16.13 -8.65 11.24
CA PRO A 49 17.41 -8.80 11.92
C PRO A 49 18.58 -8.25 11.11
N ASP A 50 19.60 -7.75 11.79
CA ASP A 50 20.76 -7.08 11.15
C ASP A 50 21.47 -7.96 10.12
N TYR A 51 21.55 -9.27 10.32
CA TYR A 51 22.15 -10.20 9.35
C TYR A 51 21.32 -10.35 8.05
N ILE A 52 20.07 -9.88 8.05
CA ILE A 52 19.22 -9.77 6.85
C ILE A 52 19.25 -8.33 6.33
N SER A 53 18.85 -7.36 7.17
CA SER A 53 18.67 -5.97 6.74
C SER A 53 19.98 -5.26 6.42
N GLY A 54 21.10 -5.70 7.00
CA GLY A 54 22.45 -5.21 6.69
C GLY A 54 22.92 -5.52 5.27
N HIS A 55 22.37 -6.55 4.64
CA HIS A 55 22.67 -7.00 3.30
C HIS A 55 21.51 -6.82 2.31
N ALA A 56 20.41 -6.19 2.74
CA ALA A 56 19.23 -5.99 1.93
C ALA A 56 19.33 -4.74 1.05
N THR A 57 18.69 -4.76 -0.10
CA THR A 57 18.40 -3.55 -0.85
C THR A 57 17.44 -2.67 -0.05
N ILE A 58 17.78 -1.38 0.10
CA ILE A 58 16.94 -0.42 0.80
C ILE A 58 16.33 0.55 -0.20
N LYS A 59 15.02 0.71 -0.13
CA LYS A 59 14.29 1.73 -0.87
C LYS A 59 13.65 2.72 0.09
N VAL A 60 13.66 4.00 -0.29
CA VAL A 60 12.98 5.07 0.45
C VAL A 60 11.86 5.67 -0.39
N PHE A 61 10.84 6.18 0.28
CA PHE A 61 9.70 6.81 -0.37
C PHE A 61 10.00 8.26 -0.72
N THR A 62 9.72 8.63 -1.96
CA THR A 62 9.93 9.98 -2.50
C THR A 62 8.65 10.50 -3.17
N ALA A 63 8.68 11.74 -3.63
CA ALA A 63 7.56 12.32 -4.40
C ALA A 63 7.24 11.57 -5.70
N SER A 64 8.17 10.76 -6.20
CA SER A 64 8.00 9.94 -7.41
C SER A 64 7.82 8.44 -7.12
N GLY A 65 7.61 8.05 -5.87
CA GLY A 65 7.52 6.65 -5.44
C GLY A 65 8.78 6.15 -4.74
N PHE A 66 8.91 4.84 -4.61
CA PHE A 66 10.07 4.21 -3.97
C PHE A 66 11.32 4.28 -4.85
N GLN A 67 12.42 4.70 -4.27
CA GLN A 67 13.72 4.77 -4.93
C GLN A 67 14.76 3.96 -4.16
N THR A 68 15.56 3.18 -4.86
CA THR A 68 16.69 2.45 -4.27
C THR A 68 17.76 3.44 -3.83
N VAL A 69 18.20 3.30 -2.59
CA VAL A 69 19.25 4.14 -1.99
C VAL A 69 20.46 3.34 -1.53
N HIS A 70 20.31 2.02 -1.45
CA HIS A 70 21.34 1.05 -1.17
C HIS A 70 21.01 -0.25 -1.90
N GLU A 71 21.96 -0.77 -2.67
CA GLU A 71 21.85 -2.09 -3.30
C GLU A 71 22.39 -3.14 -2.34
N GLY A 72 21.62 -4.20 -2.11
CA GLY A 72 22.00 -5.34 -1.29
C GLY A 72 22.44 -6.53 -2.12
N ASP A 73 22.97 -7.56 -1.45
CA ASP A 73 23.50 -8.77 -2.08
C ASP A 73 22.75 -10.06 -1.68
N ASN A 74 21.81 -9.99 -0.76
CA ASN A 74 21.04 -11.15 -0.28
C ASN A 74 19.65 -11.32 -0.93
N GLY A 75 19.27 -10.41 -1.83
CA GLY A 75 18.01 -10.41 -2.55
C GLY A 75 16.80 -9.92 -1.74
N PHE A 76 16.96 -9.62 -0.44
CA PHE A 76 15.92 -8.98 0.35
C PHE A 76 15.77 -7.51 -0.05
N VAL A 77 14.54 -6.99 0.08
CA VAL A 77 14.24 -5.55 -0.12
C VAL A 77 13.50 -5.02 1.08
N CYS A 78 14.06 -4.01 1.75
CA CYS A 78 13.43 -3.36 2.89
C CYS A 78 12.96 -1.96 2.51
N VAL A 79 11.71 -1.64 2.91
CA VAL A 79 11.05 -0.36 2.64
C VAL A 79 10.21 0.05 3.85
N VAL A 80 9.81 1.34 3.91
CA VAL A 80 8.79 1.80 4.85
C VAL A 80 7.53 2.12 4.07
N MET A 81 6.51 1.26 4.16
CA MET A 81 5.24 1.51 3.50
C MET A 81 4.43 2.59 4.22
N ARG A 82 3.59 3.27 3.47
CA ARG A 82 2.65 4.30 3.93
C ARG A 82 1.24 3.73 3.98
N GLY A 83 0.30 4.40 4.63
CA GLY A 83 -1.07 3.92 4.76
C GLY A 83 -1.71 3.53 3.42
N PHE A 84 -1.58 4.36 2.41
CA PHE A 84 -2.12 4.08 1.07
C PHE A 84 -1.29 3.05 0.27
N THR A 85 -0.09 2.72 0.70
CA THR A 85 0.79 1.75 0.02
C THR A 85 0.72 0.36 0.62
N GLY A 86 0.39 0.26 1.89
CA GLY A 86 0.46 -0.97 2.67
C GLY A 86 -0.87 -1.64 2.96
N ALA A 87 -2.00 -0.95 2.77
CA ALA A 87 -3.31 -1.54 3.04
C ALA A 87 -3.75 -2.48 1.90
N PRO A 88 -4.47 -3.56 2.20
CA PRO A 88 -4.98 -4.47 1.18
C PRO A 88 -5.90 -3.74 0.21
N ALA A 89 -5.71 -3.92 -1.07
CA ALA A 89 -6.46 -3.23 -2.10
C ALA A 89 -6.51 -3.99 -3.42
N PHE A 90 -6.63 -5.32 -3.36
CA PHE A 90 -6.71 -6.12 -4.56
C PHE A 90 -8.13 -6.15 -5.15
N THR A 91 -9.16 -5.99 -4.33
CA THR A 91 -10.54 -5.92 -4.80
C THR A 91 -11.22 -4.62 -4.37
N PRO A 92 -12.17 -4.08 -5.18
CA PRO A 92 -12.89 -2.86 -4.83
C PRO A 92 -13.67 -2.95 -3.50
N VAL A 93 -14.05 -4.14 -3.07
CA VAL A 93 -14.75 -4.36 -1.81
C VAL A 93 -13.79 -4.22 -0.61
N GLN A 94 -12.60 -4.81 -0.71
CA GLN A 94 -11.58 -4.72 0.34
C GLN A 94 -11.08 -3.28 0.53
N VAL A 95 -10.96 -2.54 -0.59
CA VAL A 95 -10.47 -1.17 -0.60
C VAL A 95 -11.30 -0.23 0.26
N ARG A 96 -12.62 -0.37 0.27
CA ARG A 96 -13.49 0.54 1.02
C ARG A 96 -13.27 0.47 2.53
N ASP A 97 -12.87 -0.69 3.02
CA ASP A 97 -12.78 -0.94 4.45
C ASP A 97 -11.36 -0.73 5.00
N TYR A 98 -10.33 -0.77 4.17
CA TYR A 98 -8.95 -0.91 4.62
C TYR A 98 -7.97 0.18 4.15
N ILE A 99 -8.27 1.00 3.14
CA ILE A 99 -7.29 2.03 2.76
C ILE A 99 -7.23 3.11 3.83
N ASN A 100 -6.11 3.10 4.51
CA ASN A 100 -5.77 4.11 5.47
C ASN A 100 -4.87 5.16 4.82
N TYR A 101 -5.40 6.38 4.67
CA TYR A 101 -4.66 7.53 4.15
C TYR A 101 -3.96 8.33 5.25
N ASP A 102 -3.85 7.78 6.45
CA ASP A 102 -3.13 8.44 7.55
C ASP A 102 -1.65 8.61 7.18
N ALA A 103 -1.24 9.88 7.08
CA ALA A 103 0.14 10.23 6.79
C ALA A 103 1.13 9.81 7.89
N LYS A 104 0.65 9.47 9.09
CA LYS A 104 1.49 8.99 10.20
C LYS A 104 1.82 7.52 10.09
N THR A 105 1.09 6.74 9.29
CA THR A 105 1.38 5.32 9.12
C THR A 105 2.79 5.11 8.60
N ARG A 106 3.54 4.28 9.31
CA ARG A 106 4.91 3.85 9.01
C ARG A 106 5.00 2.35 9.22
N ALA A 107 5.00 1.62 8.11
CA ALA A 107 5.02 0.16 8.11
C ALA A 107 6.34 -0.34 7.51
N PRO A 108 7.43 -0.39 8.31
CA PRO A 108 8.69 -0.95 7.86
C PRO A 108 8.53 -2.44 7.61
N ILE A 109 8.88 -2.87 6.40
CA ILE A 109 8.80 -4.25 5.94
C ILE A 109 10.08 -4.63 5.20
N CYS A 110 10.54 -5.84 5.41
CA CYS A 110 11.66 -6.41 4.69
C CYS A 110 11.21 -7.70 4.00
N LEU A 111 11.02 -7.59 2.69
CA LEU A 111 10.52 -8.65 1.80
C LEU A 111 11.62 -9.65 1.49
N ASP A 112 11.35 -10.94 1.60
CA ASP A 112 12.28 -11.97 1.13
C ASP A 112 12.50 -11.88 -0.38
N PRO A 113 13.51 -12.56 -0.96
CA PRO A 113 13.78 -12.45 -2.40
C PRO A 113 12.59 -12.81 -3.29
N GLN A 114 11.71 -13.69 -2.85
CA GLN A 114 10.52 -14.08 -3.61
C GLN A 114 9.43 -13.00 -3.53
N ALA A 115 9.18 -12.48 -2.32
CA ALA A 115 8.23 -11.39 -2.12
C ALA A 115 8.72 -10.09 -2.80
N ALA A 116 10.02 -9.82 -2.80
CA ALA A 116 10.60 -8.68 -3.52
C ALA A 116 10.31 -8.74 -5.03
N ARG A 117 10.33 -9.94 -5.63
CA ARG A 117 10.01 -10.11 -7.06
C ARG A 117 8.51 -10.13 -7.36
N ALA A 118 7.71 -10.72 -6.47
CA ALA A 118 6.31 -11.03 -6.77
C ALA A 118 5.31 -10.07 -6.11
N VAL A 119 5.64 -9.52 -4.94
CA VAL A 119 4.73 -8.69 -4.14
C VAL A 119 5.10 -7.20 -4.21
N LEU A 120 6.40 -6.86 -4.19
CA LEU A 120 6.83 -5.46 -4.23
C LEU A 120 6.28 -4.69 -5.45
N PRO A 121 6.24 -5.24 -6.69
CA PRO A 121 5.63 -4.55 -7.83
C PRO A 121 4.16 -4.17 -7.60
N TYR A 122 3.41 -5.00 -6.89
CA TYR A 122 2.04 -4.69 -6.47
C TYR A 122 2.00 -3.47 -5.54
N TYR A 123 2.87 -3.41 -4.53
CA TYR A 123 2.96 -2.25 -3.63
C TYR A 123 3.42 -0.97 -4.35
N GLU A 124 4.39 -1.09 -5.24
CA GLU A 124 4.89 0.04 -6.03
C GLU A 124 3.81 0.62 -6.96
N LEU A 125 3.01 -0.24 -7.61
CA LEU A 125 1.89 0.20 -8.45
C LEU A 125 0.82 0.93 -7.62
N ARG A 126 0.46 0.41 -6.46
CA ARG A 126 -0.49 1.08 -5.54
C ARG A 126 0.03 2.46 -5.13
N THR A 127 1.31 2.53 -4.78
CA THR A 127 1.97 3.79 -4.44
C THR A 127 1.88 4.79 -5.58
N LYS A 128 2.20 4.36 -6.80
CA LYS A 128 2.10 5.20 -8.00
C LYS A 128 0.69 5.74 -8.20
N LEU A 129 -0.31 4.87 -8.15
CA LEU A 129 -1.71 5.27 -8.33
C LEU A 129 -2.18 6.23 -7.23
N GLY A 130 -1.73 6.02 -5.98
CA GLY A 130 -1.99 6.94 -4.87
C GLY A 130 -1.36 8.31 -5.07
N LEU A 131 -0.13 8.38 -5.57
CA LEU A 131 0.56 9.64 -5.92
C LEU A 131 -0.12 10.38 -7.08
N GLU A 132 -0.78 9.66 -7.98
CA GLU A 132 -1.60 10.22 -9.05
C GLU A 132 -2.96 10.75 -8.54
N GLY A 133 -3.24 10.66 -7.23
CA GLY A 133 -4.48 11.11 -6.62
C GLY A 133 -5.69 10.23 -6.92
N LYS A 134 -5.48 8.97 -7.27
CA LYS A 134 -6.55 8.00 -7.51
C LYS A 134 -7.32 7.70 -6.22
N THR A 135 -8.64 7.49 -6.35
CA THR A 135 -9.45 7.00 -5.23
C THR A 135 -9.07 5.55 -4.88
N ALA A 136 -9.51 5.09 -3.73
CA ALA A 136 -9.29 3.72 -3.29
C ALA A 136 -9.82 2.70 -4.30
N GLU A 137 -11.01 2.93 -4.84
CA GLU A 137 -11.63 2.09 -5.87
C GLU A 137 -10.80 2.09 -7.16
N GLN A 138 -10.35 3.27 -7.60
CA GLN A 138 -9.52 3.40 -8.80
C GLN A 138 -8.15 2.72 -8.63
N ILE A 139 -7.59 2.75 -7.42
CA ILE A 139 -6.35 2.01 -7.11
C ILE A 139 -6.59 0.50 -7.24
N ALA A 140 -7.67 -0.02 -6.65
CA ALA A 140 -7.99 -1.45 -6.75
C ALA A 140 -8.28 -1.88 -8.19
N GLU A 141 -9.05 -1.10 -8.94
CA GLU A 141 -9.33 -1.36 -10.37
C GLU A 141 -8.03 -1.35 -11.20
N GLY A 142 -7.15 -0.38 -10.95
CA GLY A 142 -5.86 -0.27 -11.64
C GLY A 142 -4.94 -1.46 -11.34
N VAL A 143 -4.85 -1.87 -10.08
CA VAL A 143 -4.09 -3.06 -9.66
C VAL A 143 -4.66 -4.33 -10.28
N GLN A 144 -5.97 -4.51 -10.24
CA GLN A 144 -6.62 -5.68 -10.82
C GLN A 144 -6.42 -5.73 -12.33
N ALA A 145 -6.53 -4.60 -13.02
CA ALA A 145 -6.27 -4.51 -14.46
C ALA A 145 -4.81 -4.87 -14.80
N ALA A 146 -3.85 -4.36 -14.05
CA ALA A 146 -2.43 -4.68 -14.23
C ALA A 146 -2.13 -6.16 -13.97
N TYR A 147 -2.77 -6.74 -12.94
CA TYR A 147 -2.64 -8.17 -12.64
C TYR A 147 -3.18 -9.05 -13.79
N VAL A 148 -4.36 -8.73 -14.31
CA VAL A 148 -4.97 -9.46 -15.44
C VAL A 148 -4.11 -9.36 -16.70
N LYS A 149 -3.53 -8.18 -16.96
CA LYS A 149 -2.63 -7.96 -18.11
C LYS A 149 -1.24 -8.59 -17.94
N GLY A 150 -0.87 -9.02 -16.72
CA GLY A 150 0.44 -9.55 -16.40
C GLY A 150 1.53 -8.48 -16.26
N GLU A 151 1.16 -7.23 -16.00
CA GLU A 151 2.08 -6.13 -15.71
C GLU A 151 2.68 -6.24 -14.30
N ILE A 152 1.98 -6.94 -13.41
CA ILE A 152 2.50 -7.41 -12.12
C ILE A 152 2.42 -8.94 -12.08
N PRO A 153 3.23 -9.64 -11.27
CA PRO A 153 3.21 -11.09 -11.21
C PRO A 153 1.82 -11.63 -10.93
N LYS A 154 1.36 -12.58 -11.77
CA LYS A 154 -0.01 -13.12 -11.68
C LYS A 154 -0.27 -13.95 -10.43
N ARG A 155 0.77 -14.54 -9.90
CA ARG A 155 0.66 -15.38 -8.72
C ARG A 155 2.03 -15.44 -8.05
N PRO A 156 2.19 -14.78 -6.91
CA PRO A 156 3.40 -14.99 -6.11
C PRO A 156 3.40 -16.45 -5.62
N GLU A 157 4.58 -17.04 -5.55
CA GLU A 157 4.77 -18.25 -4.77
C GLU A 157 4.62 -17.93 -3.29
N VAL A 158 4.54 -18.96 -2.44
CA VAL A 158 4.58 -18.75 -1.00
C VAL A 158 5.90 -18.05 -0.66
N CYS A 159 5.79 -16.87 -0.06
CA CYS A 159 6.90 -16.04 0.31
C CYS A 159 6.56 -15.29 1.60
N PHE A 160 7.51 -14.56 2.17
CA PHE A 160 7.30 -13.92 3.45
C PHE A 160 7.97 -12.53 3.54
N ALA A 161 7.62 -11.80 4.60
CA ALA A 161 8.28 -10.56 4.95
C ALA A 161 8.41 -10.43 6.47
N TYR A 162 9.50 -9.81 6.91
CA TYR A 162 9.67 -9.39 8.28
C TYR A 162 9.03 -8.02 8.52
N MET A 163 8.36 -7.86 9.66
CA MET A 163 7.89 -6.59 10.19
C MET A 163 8.21 -6.53 11.70
N TRP A 164 9.50 -6.52 12.03
CA TRP A 164 9.98 -6.63 13.41
C TRP A 164 10.31 -5.29 14.07
N SER A 165 10.07 -4.19 13.37
CA SER A 165 10.36 -2.87 13.93
C SER A 165 9.57 -2.58 15.20
N ALA A 166 10.24 -2.12 16.23
CA ALA A 166 9.63 -1.56 17.43
C ALA A 166 9.01 -0.17 17.17
N ASP A 167 9.39 0.49 16.08
CA ASP A 167 9.01 1.86 15.74
C ASP A 167 7.96 1.90 14.62
N GLN A 168 7.34 0.75 14.31
CA GLN A 168 6.23 0.69 13.35
C GLN A 168 4.98 1.41 13.91
N VAL A 169 4.26 2.10 13.03
CA VAL A 169 2.97 2.73 13.32
C VAL A 169 1.97 2.25 12.27
N LEU A 170 1.04 1.39 12.68
CA LEU A 170 0.07 0.75 11.81
C LEU A 170 -1.34 1.33 12.01
N GLY A 171 -1.56 2.49 11.41
CA GLY A 171 -2.86 3.14 11.40
C GLY A 171 -3.31 3.71 12.75
N PRO A 172 -4.62 3.86 12.97
CA PRO A 172 -5.18 4.54 14.15
C PRO A 172 -4.86 3.87 15.48
N THR A 173 -4.56 2.57 15.46
CA THR A 173 -4.20 1.80 16.66
C THR A 173 -2.76 2.05 17.12
N GLY A 174 -1.95 2.76 16.31
CA GLY A 174 -0.57 3.10 16.64
C GLY A 174 0.37 1.91 16.49
N HIS A 175 1.13 1.64 17.54
CA HIS A 175 2.11 0.55 17.58
C HIS A 175 1.43 -0.83 17.53
N TRP A 176 2.03 -1.78 16.81
CA TRP A 176 1.60 -3.18 16.77
C TRP A 176 2.78 -4.12 17.01
N HIS A 177 2.48 -5.40 17.31
CA HIS A 177 3.49 -6.41 17.61
C HIS A 177 4.43 -6.66 16.42
N PRO A 178 5.70 -6.99 16.66
CA PRO A 178 6.56 -7.53 15.62
C PRO A 178 5.95 -8.84 15.11
N HIS A 179 6.02 -9.04 13.79
CA HIS A 179 5.37 -10.18 13.15
C HIS A 179 6.04 -10.56 11.84
N ILE A 180 5.71 -11.74 11.37
CA ILE A 180 6.04 -12.22 10.03
C ILE A 180 4.75 -12.23 9.21
N MET A 181 4.79 -11.65 8.02
CA MET A 181 3.78 -11.80 7.00
C MET A 181 4.14 -12.97 6.11
N VAL A 182 3.24 -13.92 5.93
CA VAL A 182 3.39 -15.03 4.98
C VAL A 182 2.35 -14.86 3.89
N TYR A 183 2.80 -14.67 2.67
CA TYR A 183 1.93 -14.54 1.51
C TYR A 183 1.49 -15.93 1.04
N LEU A 184 0.18 -16.15 1.07
CA LEU A 184 -0.46 -17.45 0.84
C LEU A 184 -1.54 -17.29 -0.21
N PRO A 185 -1.16 -17.26 -1.51
CA PRO A 185 -2.10 -16.96 -2.60
C PRO A 185 -3.37 -17.81 -2.53
N TYR A 186 -4.52 -17.17 -2.64
CA TYR A 186 -5.85 -17.75 -2.67
C TYR A 186 -6.31 -18.50 -1.40
N TYR A 187 -5.63 -18.32 -0.28
CA TYR A 187 -6.14 -18.83 0.99
C TYR A 187 -7.26 -17.96 1.54
N GLU A 188 -8.37 -18.57 1.90
CA GLU A 188 -9.54 -17.90 2.49
C GLU A 188 -9.60 -18.06 4.00
N THR A 189 -9.11 -19.19 4.51
CA THR A 189 -9.15 -19.49 5.95
C THR A 189 -7.89 -20.24 6.34
N LEU A 190 -6.94 -19.55 6.99
CA LEU A 190 -5.71 -20.24 7.26
C LEU A 190 -5.58 -20.72 8.69
N LEU A 191 -5.62 -19.91 9.67
CA LEU A 191 -5.16 -20.27 10.99
C LEU A 191 -5.99 -19.55 12.07
N GLY A 192 -7.15 -20.04 12.28
CA GLY A 192 -7.87 -19.88 13.54
C GLY A 192 -8.53 -18.55 13.86
N THR A 193 -8.07 -17.39 13.44
CA THR A 193 -8.76 -16.15 13.87
C THR A 193 -8.53 -14.97 12.91
N LYS A 194 -9.61 -14.23 12.67
CA LYS A 194 -9.57 -12.93 11.98
C LYS A 194 -9.39 -11.74 12.94
N HIS A 195 -9.07 -12.00 14.19
CA HIS A 195 -8.97 -10.96 15.19
C HIS A 195 -7.59 -10.30 15.17
N PRO A 196 -7.46 -9.02 14.73
CA PRO A 196 -6.18 -8.37 14.52
C PRO A 196 -5.37 -8.15 15.82
N GLN A 197 -6.00 -8.27 16.98
CA GLN A 197 -5.34 -8.16 18.29
C GLN A 197 -4.99 -9.53 18.88
N SER A 198 -5.22 -10.61 18.15
CA SER A 198 -4.91 -11.95 18.64
C SER A 198 -3.40 -12.21 18.60
N PRO A 199 -2.82 -12.82 19.65
CA PRO A 199 -1.44 -13.31 19.61
C PRO A 199 -1.31 -14.59 18.75
N LEU A 200 -2.41 -15.12 18.24
CA LEU A 200 -2.43 -16.30 17.39
C LEU A 200 -2.23 -15.93 15.93
N PRO A 201 -1.66 -16.82 15.12
CA PRO A 201 -1.61 -16.62 13.68
C PRO A 201 -3.01 -16.34 13.11
N SER A 202 -3.11 -15.37 12.23
CA SER A 202 -4.36 -14.95 11.62
C SER A 202 -4.18 -14.68 10.14
N ILE A 203 -5.27 -14.72 9.36
CA ILE A 203 -5.29 -14.11 8.05
C ILE A 203 -5.44 -12.60 8.27
N GLY A 204 -4.45 -11.85 7.77
CA GLY A 204 -4.42 -10.41 7.89
C GLY A 204 -5.19 -9.74 6.77
N ASP A 205 -4.70 -9.89 5.54
CA ASP A 205 -5.08 -9.05 4.43
C ASP A 205 -5.34 -9.85 3.15
N ASP A 206 -6.10 -9.28 2.22
CA ASP A 206 -6.34 -9.78 0.87
C ASP A 206 -6.82 -11.25 0.82
N GLU A 207 -7.59 -11.70 1.82
CA GLU A 207 -8.15 -13.06 1.93
C GLU A 207 -8.80 -13.50 0.61
N GLY A 208 -8.52 -14.71 0.17
CA GLY A 208 -9.08 -15.30 -1.06
C GLY A 208 -8.49 -14.77 -2.37
N THR A 209 -7.51 -13.90 -2.31
CA THR A 209 -6.86 -13.32 -3.49
C THR A 209 -5.46 -13.86 -3.73
N ALA A 210 -4.83 -13.45 -4.84
CA ALA A 210 -3.44 -13.77 -5.14
C ALA A 210 -2.45 -13.21 -4.12
N PHE A 211 -2.86 -12.24 -3.31
CA PHE A 211 -2.02 -11.54 -2.34
C PHE A 211 -2.45 -11.78 -0.88
N ALA A 212 -3.20 -12.83 -0.62
CA ALA A 212 -3.61 -13.19 0.72
C ALA A 212 -2.42 -13.32 1.68
N VAL A 213 -2.54 -12.74 2.87
CA VAL A 213 -1.46 -12.66 3.86
C VAL A 213 -1.89 -13.29 5.17
N GLY A 214 -1.14 -14.29 5.62
CA GLY A 214 -1.15 -14.75 7.00
C GLY A 214 -0.17 -13.95 7.85
N VAL A 215 -0.57 -13.60 9.06
CA VAL A 215 0.24 -12.85 10.02
C VAL A 215 0.58 -13.74 11.21
N ILE A 216 1.86 -13.84 11.53
CA ILE A 216 2.38 -14.63 12.67
C ILE A 216 3.06 -13.66 13.64
N PRO A 217 2.37 -13.25 14.72
CA PRO A 217 2.99 -12.45 15.78
C PRO A 217 4.18 -13.17 16.41
N VAL A 218 5.22 -12.43 16.73
CA VAL A 218 6.39 -12.93 17.47
C VAL A 218 6.51 -12.21 18.81
N ASP A 219 7.38 -12.70 19.70
CA ASP A 219 7.59 -12.09 21.01
C ASP A 219 8.03 -10.60 20.87
N ASP A 220 7.40 -9.71 21.62
CA ASP A 220 7.71 -8.28 21.63
C ASP A 220 9.19 -7.99 21.99
N LYS A 221 9.85 -8.91 22.68
CA LYS A 221 11.29 -8.83 22.96
C LYS A 221 12.15 -8.90 21.71
N LEU A 222 11.61 -9.40 20.61
CA LEU A 222 12.27 -9.46 19.30
C LEU A 222 12.10 -8.17 18.51
N ALA A 223 11.32 -7.20 18.99
CA ALA A 223 11.11 -5.93 18.35
C ALA A 223 12.42 -5.13 18.22
N ILE A 224 12.71 -4.65 17.02
CA ILE A 224 13.97 -3.99 16.69
C ILE A 224 13.76 -2.47 16.65
N LYS A 225 14.55 -1.73 17.44
CA LYS A 225 14.59 -0.27 17.38
C LYS A 225 15.33 0.22 16.14
N ALA A 226 14.77 1.20 15.44
CA ALA A 226 15.48 1.90 14.39
C ALA A 226 16.71 2.62 14.95
N ARG A 227 17.83 2.51 14.28
CA ARG A 227 19.09 3.16 14.67
C ARG A 227 19.57 3.99 13.47
N PRO A 228 19.68 5.31 13.65
CA PRO A 228 20.18 6.20 12.61
C PRO A 228 21.65 5.92 12.25
#